data_9bc23b3d9fd43b73ae08fa714040d74c
#
_entry.id   9bc23b3d9fd43b73ae08fa714040d74c
#
_cell.length_a   1.000
_cell.length_b   1.000
_cell.length_c   1.000
_cell.angle_alpha   90.00
_cell.angle_beta   90.00
_cell.angle_gamma   90.00
#
_symmetry.space_group_name_H-M   'P 1'
#
loop_
_entity.id
_entity.type
_entity.pdbx_description
1 polymer ?
#
loop_
_entity_poly.entity_id
_entity_poly.type
_entity_poly.pdbx_seq_one_letter_code
_entity_poly.pdbx_strand_id
1 'polypeptide(L)'
;MKLDLTNFKKISPEKQRTVINAGFQCFGRNGYKKTSVSDIAEAAGIAKASLFQYFGTKQDMYLFLYDFANKEVTARTPEGTEDYFECAEMYIKSLAELSEDYPNLFDFLVTITQRKDVSEVEGLLETADECCRYNADTIYSKVDWSRFKDGFDKETVHNLFNWFSTGCIAQFSQTMESKQVFSEMLRYLKLFKEVTYKAEKI
;
A
#
# COMPACT_ATOMS: atom_id res chain seq x y z
N MET A 1 -16.03 1.77 -11.97
CA MET A 1 -16.78 3.07 -11.91
C MET A 1 -15.81 4.13 -11.40
N LYS A 2 -15.64 5.23 -12.11
CA LYS A 2 -14.66 6.26 -11.69
C LYS A 2 -15.27 7.09 -10.56
N LEU A 3 -14.70 7.02 -9.36
CA LEU A 3 -15.14 7.78 -8.20
C LEU A 3 -15.05 9.29 -8.45
N ASP A 4 -16.14 10.03 -8.20
CA ASP A 4 -16.15 11.49 -8.30
C ASP A 4 -15.66 12.12 -6.99
N LEU A 5 -14.41 12.52 -6.97
CA LEU A 5 -13.76 13.17 -5.82
C LEU A 5 -13.83 14.69 -5.86
N THR A 6 -14.66 15.29 -6.73
CA THR A 6 -14.71 16.74 -6.93
C THR A 6 -14.95 17.50 -5.62
N ASN A 7 -15.88 17.04 -4.78
CA ASN A 7 -16.18 17.70 -3.51
C ASN A 7 -15.08 17.48 -2.48
N PHE A 8 -14.45 16.31 -2.46
CA PHE A 8 -13.33 16.02 -1.56
C PHE A 8 -12.11 16.88 -1.88
N LYS A 9 -11.81 17.07 -3.16
CA LYS A 9 -10.67 17.91 -3.61
C LYS A 9 -10.85 19.41 -3.34
N LYS A 10 -12.07 19.88 -3.07
CA LYS A 10 -12.37 21.29 -2.74
C LYS A 10 -12.09 21.66 -1.29
N ILE A 11 -12.00 20.69 -0.38
CA ILE A 11 -11.68 20.99 1.02
C ILE A 11 -10.16 21.17 1.18
N SER A 12 -9.73 21.84 2.26
CA SER A 12 -8.32 22.11 2.49
C SER A 12 -7.50 20.82 2.59
N PRO A 13 -6.21 20.82 2.20
CA PRO A 13 -5.32 19.67 2.32
C PRO A 13 -5.28 19.09 3.73
N GLU A 14 -5.31 19.94 4.75
CA GLU A 14 -5.37 19.53 6.16
C GLU A 14 -6.61 18.72 6.48
N LYS A 15 -7.80 19.19 6.01
CA LYS A 15 -9.04 18.44 6.16
C LYS A 15 -9.04 17.13 5.38
N GLN A 16 -8.49 17.11 4.15
CA GLN A 16 -8.32 15.88 3.37
C GLN A 16 -7.50 14.87 4.17
N ARG A 17 -6.35 15.29 4.71
CA ARG A 17 -5.48 14.45 5.53
C ARG A 17 -6.18 13.90 6.77
N THR A 18 -6.97 14.73 7.46
CA THR A 18 -7.76 14.32 8.63
C THR A 18 -8.76 13.24 8.26
N VAL A 19 -9.50 13.40 7.17
CA VAL A 19 -10.50 12.43 6.69
C VAL A 19 -9.85 11.12 6.25
N ILE A 20 -8.73 11.18 5.53
CA ILE A 20 -7.95 10.01 5.10
C ILE A 20 -7.46 9.23 6.34
N ASN A 21 -6.85 9.93 7.30
CA ASN A 21 -6.30 9.30 8.49
C ASN A 21 -7.39 8.68 9.38
N ALA A 22 -8.57 9.32 9.49
CA ALA A 22 -9.73 8.75 10.17
C ALA A 22 -10.22 7.46 9.49
N GLY A 23 -10.22 7.42 8.16
CA GLY A 23 -10.53 6.21 7.41
C GLY A 23 -9.53 5.09 7.68
N PHE A 24 -8.21 5.36 7.59
CA PHE A 24 -7.17 4.39 7.95
C PHE A 24 -7.33 3.88 9.38
N GLN A 25 -7.57 4.78 10.34
CA GLN A 25 -7.77 4.41 11.74
C GLN A 25 -8.95 3.47 11.93
N CYS A 26 -10.12 3.83 11.41
CA CYS A 26 -11.34 3.05 11.62
C CYS A 26 -11.26 1.68 10.93
N PHE A 27 -10.83 1.64 9.67
CA PHE A 27 -10.69 0.39 8.94
C PHE A 27 -9.54 -0.46 9.47
N GLY A 28 -8.41 0.13 9.84
CA GLY A 28 -7.27 -0.59 10.40
C GLY A 28 -7.61 -1.30 11.72
N ARG A 29 -8.36 -0.62 12.60
CA ARG A 29 -8.75 -1.19 13.91
C ARG A 29 -9.84 -2.24 13.82
N ASN A 30 -10.86 -2.01 13.01
CA ASN A 30 -12.10 -2.79 13.04
C ASN A 30 -12.30 -3.69 11.82
N GLY A 31 -11.51 -3.50 10.74
CA GLY A 31 -11.76 -4.08 9.43
C GLY A 31 -12.96 -3.42 8.72
N TYR A 32 -13.14 -3.78 7.45
CA TYR A 32 -14.21 -3.19 6.63
C TYR A 32 -15.62 -3.43 7.23
N LYS A 33 -15.94 -4.67 7.59
CA LYS A 33 -17.29 -5.06 8.00
C LYS A 33 -17.79 -4.31 9.22
N LYS A 34 -16.96 -4.21 10.25
CA LYS A 34 -17.33 -3.61 11.54
C LYS A 34 -17.23 -2.08 11.56
N THR A 35 -16.56 -1.46 10.59
CA THR A 35 -16.46 0.00 10.49
C THR A 35 -17.73 0.58 9.88
N SER A 36 -18.34 1.56 10.54
CA SER A 36 -19.44 2.33 10.00
C SER A 36 -18.98 3.69 9.46
N VAL A 37 -19.77 4.27 8.53
CA VAL A 37 -19.51 5.64 8.03
C VAL A 37 -19.64 6.66 9.17
N SER A 38 -20.44 6.37 10.20
CA SER A 38 -20.59 7.23 11.38
C SER A 38 -19.33 7.28 12.22
N ASP A 39 -18.67 6.13 12.43
CA ASP A 39 -17.41 6.05 13.19
C ASP A 39 -16.31 6.86 12.50
N ILE A 40 -16.24 6.77 11.16
CA ILE A 40 -15.26 7.54 10.38
C ILE A 40 -15.55 9.04 10.45
N ALA A 41 -16.81 9.44 10.34
CA ALA A 41 -17.22 10.84 10.42
C ALA A 41 -16.90 11.44 11.79
N GLU A 42 -17.17 10.70 12.86
CA GLU A 42 -16.83 11.08 14.24
C GLU A 42 -15.30 11.23 14.41
N ALA A 43 -14.53 10.24 13.97
CA ALA A 43 -13.07 10.28 14.03
C ALA A 43 -12.47 11.44 13.21
N ALA A 44 -13.11 11.82 12.10
CA ALA A 44 -12.69 12.93 11.25
C ALA A 44 -13.23 14.31 11.73
N GLY A 45 -14.11 14.34 12.73
CA GLY A 45 -14.73 15.59 13.21
C GLY A 45 -15.66 16.26 12.18
N ILE A 46 -16.33 15.49 11.31
CA ILE A 46 -17.21 15.99 10.25
C ILE A 46 -18.58 15.34 10.30
N ALA A 47 -19.56 15.95 9.62
CA ALA A 47 -20.88 15.35 9.50
C ALA A 47 -20.85 14.08 8.62
N LYS A 48 -21.60 13.05 8.97
CA LYS A 48 -21.77 11.82 8.18
C LYS A 48 -22.18 12.11 6.72
N ALA A 49 -23.05 13.09 6.52
CA ALA A 49 -23.49 13.52 5.19
C ALA A 49 -22.31 14.01 4.31
N SER A 50 -21.29 14.63 4.92
CA SER A 50 -20.09 15.08 4.20
C SER A 50 -19.30 13.92 3.64
N LEU A 51 -19.17 12.79 4.37
CA LEU A 51 -18.49 11.60 3.84
C LEU A 51 -19.20 11.02 2.62
N PHE A 52 -20.54 10.98 2.64
CA PHE A 52 -21.30 10.55 1.46
C PHE A 52 -21.13 11.51 0.28
N GLN A 53 -21.04 12.82 0.53
CA GLN A 53 -20.77 13.80 -0.51
C GLN A 53 -19.34 13.67 -1.10
N TYR A 54 -18.37 13.17 -0.32
CA TYR A 54 -17.00 13.00 -0.75
C TYR A 54 -16.76 11.68 -1.50
N PHE A 55 -17.35 10.59 -1.00
CA PHE A 55 -17.00 9.25 -1.48
C PHE A 55 -18.20 8.43 -1.98
N GLY A 56 -19.43 8.89 -1.80
CA GLY A 56 -20.61 8.15 -2.18
C GLY A 56 -20.94 6.99 -1.23
N THR A 57 -20.10 5.99 -1.13
CA THR A 57 -20.31 4.81 -0.27
C THR A 57 -19.10 4.52 0.64
N LYS A 58 -19.31 3.66 1.64
CA LYS A 58 -18.21 3.13 2.48
C LYS A 58 -17.20 2.34 1.65
N GLN A 59 -17.68 1.58 0.67
CA GLN A 59 -16.86 0.80 -0.25
C GLN A 59 -15.98 1.70 -1.12
N ASP A 60 -16.55 2.74 -1.72
CA ASP A 60 -15.81 3.70 -2.52
C ASP A 60 -14.72 4.40 -1.71
N MET A 61 -15.01 4.75 -0.44
CA MET A 61 -14.00 5.30 0.45
C MET A 61 -12.88 4.30 0.75
N TYR A 62 -13.20 3.03 0.98
CA TYR A 62 -12.20 2.00 1.24
C TYR A 62 -11.26 1.80 0.05
N LEU A 63 -11.83 1.67 -1.15
CA LEU A 63 -11.06 1.54 -2.40
C LEU A 63 -10.22 2.79 -2.69
N PHE A 64 -10.79 3.99 -2.43
CA PHE A 64 -10.04 5.23 -2.53
C PHE A 64 -8.83 5.25 -1.60
N LEU A 65 -8.98 4.85 -0.35
CA LEU A 65 -7.88 4.82 0.62
C LEU A 65 -6.75 3.87 0.19
N TYR A 66 -7.11 2.73 -0.36
CA TYR A 66 -6.13 1.78 -0.89
C TYR A 66 -5.38 2.35 -2.10
N ASP A 67 -6.11 2.87 -3.09
CA ASP A 67 -5.52 3.51 -4.28
C ASP A 67 -4.67 4.73 -3.91
N PHE A 68 -5.16 5.56 -2.97
CA PHE A 68 -4.43 6.72 -2.43
C PHE A 68 -3.10 6.29 -1.83
N ALA A 69 -3.09 5.29 -0.94
CA ALA A 69 -1.86 4.82 -0.30
C ALA A 69 -0.82 4.34 -1.34
N ASN A 70 -1.26 3.58 -2.33
CA ASN A 70 -0.36 3.09 -3.39
C ASN A 70 0.19 4.23 -4.27
N LYS A 71 -0.65 5.17 -4.67
CA LYS A 71 -0.22 6.31 -5.49
C LYS A 71 0.73 7.24 -4.75
N GLU A 72 0.46 7.52 -3.47
CA GLU A 72 1.32 8.37 -2.64
C GLU A 72 2.70 7.73 -2.41
N VAL A 73 2.76 6.44 -2.11
CA VAL A 73 4.05 5.77 -1.94
C VAL A 73 4.83 5.74 -3.25
N THR A 74 4.16 5.48 -4.38
CA THR A 74 4.81 5.48 -5.69
C THR A 74 5.32 6.87 -6.08
N ALA A 75 4.53 7.92 -5.83
CA ALA A 75 4.93 9.30 -6.11
C ALA A 75 6.14 9.77 -5.25
N ARG A 76 6.32 9.20 -4.06
CA ARG A 76 7.47 9.47 -3.18
C ARG A 76 8.69 8.63 -3.52
N THR A 77 8.47 7.50 -4.19
CA THR A 77 9.58 6.61 -4.56
C THR A 77 10.43 7.28 -5.63
N PRO A 78 11.76 7.39 -5.42
CA PRO A 78 12.66 7.91 -6.43
C PRO A 78 12.56 7.15 -7.76
N GLU A 79 13.00 7.78 -8.83
CA GLU A 79 13.03 7.15 -10.15
C GLU A 79 13.80 5.84 -10.10
N GLY A 80 13.23 4.77 -10.68
CA GLY A 80 13.79 3.42 -10.64
C GLY A 80 15.14 3.32 -11.35
N THR A 81 15.92 2.33 -10.93
CA THR A 81 17.24 1.97 -11.48
C THR A 81 17.15 0.66 -12.27
N GLU A 82 18.28 0.21 -12.82
CA GLU A 82 18.40 -1.11 -13.45
C GLU A 82 18.40 -2.26 -12.42
N ASP A 83 18.53 -1.94 -11.12
CA ASP A 83 18.51 -2.93 -10.04
C ASP A 83 17.14 -3.04 -9.40
N TYR A 84 16.49 -4.18 -9.57
CA TYR A 84 15.18 -4.46 -8.98
C TYR A 84 15.15 -4.27 -7.46
N PHE A 85 16.19 -4.72 -6.76
CA PHE A 85 16.24 -4.68 -5.30
C PHE A 85 16.49 -3.28 -4.77
N GLU A 86 17.20 -2.42 -5.52
CA GLU A 86 17.27 -0.99 -5.20
C GLU A 86 15.91 -0.33 -5.36
N CYS A 87 15.18 -0.63 -6.44
CA CYS A 87 13.82 -0.12 -6.63
C CYS A 87 12.89 -0.57 -5.49
N ALA A 88 12.94 -1.84 -5.10
CA ALA A 88 12.14 -2.39 -4.00
C ALA A 88 12.52 -1.77 -2.64
N GLU A 89 13.82 -1.53 -2.40
CA GLU A 89 14.30 -0.86 -1.19
C GLU A 89 13.79 0.59 -1.12
N MET A 90 13.85 1.34 -2.22
CA MET A 90 13.31 2.70 -2.31
C MET A 90 11.81 2.71 -2.02
N TYR A 91 11.05 1.77 -2.60
CA TYR A 91 9.62 1.64 -2.36
C TYR A 91 9.29 1.38 -0.88
N ILE A 92 9.99 0.44 -0.23
CA ILE A 92 9.79 0.13 1.19
C ILE A 92 10.10 1.35 2.07
N LYS A 93 11.17 2.11 1.76
CA LYS A 93 11.52 3.33 2.48
C LYS A 93 10.44 4.41 2.31
N SER A 94 9.95 4.62 1.10
CA SER A 94 8.86 5.57 0.82
C SER A 94 7.56 5.18 1.53
N LEU A 95 7.29 3.88 1.67
CA LEU A 95 6.14 3.39 2.44
C LEU A 95 6.33 3.66 3.95
N ALA A 96 7.54 3.51 4.47
CA ALA A 96 7.84 3.84 5.86
C ALA A 96 7.65 5.34 6.14
N GLU A 97 8.14 6.22 5.27
CA GLU A 97 7.94 7.67 5.35
C GLU A 97 6.46 8.06 5.27
N LEU A 98 5.72 7.45 4.34
CA LEU A 98 4.27 7.66 4.24
C LEU A 98 3.53 7.26 5.52
N SER A 99 3.99 6.20 6.17
CA SER A 99 3.43 5.73 7.45
C SER A 99 3.72 6.69 8.61
N GLU A 100 4.76 7.52 8.53
CA GLU A 100 4.99 8.61 9.49
C GLU A 100 3.99 9.77 9.28
N ASP A 101 3.67 10.08 8.03
CA ASP A 101 2.66 11.10 7.69
C ASP A 101 1.22 10.65 7.99
N TYR A 102 0.95 9.35 7.86
CA TYR A 102 -0.35 8.72 8.12
C TYR A 102 -0.19 7.59 9.16
N PRO A 103 -0.17 7.89 10.45
CA PRO A 103 0.15 6.93 11.51
C PRO A 103 -0.71 5.66 11.55
N ASN A 104 -1.94 5.72 10.99
CA ASN A 104 -2.84 4.58 10.95
C ASN A 104 -2.80 3.80 9.60
N LEU A 105 -1.95 4.21 8.67
CA LEU A 105 -1.82 3.56 7.37
C LEU A 105 -1.37 2.10 7.50
N PHE A 106 -0.39 1.85 8.36
CA PHE A 106 0.16 0.50 8.54
C PHE A 106 -0.90 -0.48 9.02
N ASP A 107 -1.70 -0.11 10.02
CA ASP A 107 -2.80 -0.95 10.53
C ASP A 107 -3.84 -1.23 9.44
N PHE A 108 -4.14 -0.24 8.60
CA PHE A 108 -5.02 -0.44 7.45
C PHE A 108 -4.44 -1.45 6.45
N LEU A 109 -3.16 -1.35 6.10
CA LEU A 109 -2.49 -2.30 5.21
C LEU A 109 -2.47 -3.73 5.78
N VAL A 110 -2.33 -3.86 7.11
CA VAL A 110 -2.42 -5.17 7.79
C VAL A 110 -3.77 -5.83 7.55
N THR A 111 -4.88 -5.09 7.59
CA THR A 111 -6.22 -5.68 7.35
C THR A 111 -6.35 -6.24 5.93
N ILE A 112 -5.76 -5.56 4.94
CA ILE A 112 -5.77 -5.98 3.54
C ILE A 112 -4.88 -7.22 3.35
N THR A 113 -3.65 -7.20 3.86
CA THR A 113 -2.70 -8.31 3.72
C THR A 113 -3.19 -9.59 4.39
N GLN A 114 -3.88 -9.48 5.52
CA GLN A 114 -4.52 -10.62 6.20
C GLN A 114 -5.78 -11.13 5.46
N ARG A 115 -6.12 -10.55 4.32
CA ARG A 115 -7.29 -10.89 3.49
C ARG A 115 -8.61 -10.90 4.24
N LYS A 116 -8.71 -10.21 5.37
CA LYS A 116 -9.94 -10.13 6.16
C LYS A 116 -11.06 -9.46 5.40
N ASP A 117 -10.71 -8.48 4.56
CA ASP A 117 -11.67 -7.64 3.86
C ASP A 117 -11.83 -8.00 2.36
N VAL A 118 -11.00 -8.89 1.81
CA VAL A 118 -10.99 -9.20 0.34
C VAL A 118 -12.34 -9.74 -0.15
N SER A 119 -12.99 -10.61 0.65
CA SER A 119 -14.29 -11.17 0.29
C SER A 119 -15.49 -10.23 0.55
N GLU A 120 -15.24 -9.11 1.21
CA GLU A 120 -16.29 -8.20 1.69
C GLU A 120 -16.31 -6.87 0.91
N VAL A 121 -15.22 -6.57 0.19
CA VAL A 121 -15.04 -5.33 -0.59
C VAL A 121 -14.97 -5.69 -2.06
N GLU A 122 -16.09 -5.56 -2.76
CA GLU A 122 -16.16 -5.74 -4.22
C GLU A 122 -15.22 -4.74 -4.90
N GLY A 123 -14.45 -5.21 -5.89
CA GLY A 123 -13.49 -4.39 -6.63
C GLY A 123 -12.12 -4.24 -5.94
N LEU A 124 -11.90 -4.77 -4.73
CA LEU A 124 -10.61 -4.65 -4.04
C LEU A 124 -9.49 -5.37 -4.81
N LEU A 125 -9.75 -6.56 -5.34
CA LEU A 125 -8.76 -7.30 -6.14
C LEU A 125 -8.42 -6.58 -7.44
N GLU A 126 -9.42 -6.04 -8.14
CA GLU A 126 -9.22 -5.26 -9.35
C GLU A 126 -8.39 -4.01 -9.08
N THR A 127 -8.70 -3.29 -8.00
CA THR A 127 -7.92 -2.12 -7.57
C THR A 127 -6.49 -2.50 -7.21
N ALA A 128 -6.28 -3.63 -6.54
CA ALA A 128 -4.95 -4.13 -6.20
C ALA A 128 -4.14 -4.48 -7.46
N ASP A 129 -4.74 -5.12 -8.44
CA ASP A 129 -4.09 -5.45 -9.71
C ASP A 129 -3.74 -4.19 -10.51
N GLU A 130 -4.60 -3.16 -10.50
CA GLU A 130 -4.31 -1.86 -11.12
C GLU A 130 -3.12 -1.17 -10.43
N CYS A 131 -3.07 -1.17 -9.10
CA CYS A 131 -1.97 -0.63 -8.32
C CYS A 131 -0.66 -1.38 -8.60
N CYS A 132 -0.69 -2.71 -8.66
CA CYS A 132 0.49 -3.52 -8.98
C CYS A 132 1.03 -3.20 -10.38
N ARG A 133 0.14 -3.09 -11.39
CA ARG A 133 0.55 -2.68 -12.74
C ARG A 133 1.16 -1.28 -12.77
N TYR A 134 0.50 -0.32 -12.12
CA TYR A 134 1.00 1.05 -12.03
C TYR A 134 2.40 1.12 -11.40
N ASN A 135 2.63 0.39 -10.30
CA ASN A 135 3.93 0.32 -9.65
C ASN A 135 4.99 -0.33 -10.56
N ALA A 136 4.61 -1.43 -11.25
CA ALA A 136 5.51 -2.11 -12.18
C ALA A 136 5.95 -1.21 -13.33
N ASP A 137 5.03 -0.43 -13.88
CA ASP A 137 5.31 0.48 -15.00
C ASP A 137 6.06 1.75 -14.57
N THR A 138 5.94 2.16 -13.31
CA THR A 138 6.55 3.40 -12.81
C THR A 138 7.90 3.13 -12.14
N ILE A 139 7.95 2.20 -11.17
CA ILE A 139 9.12 1.99 -10.32
C ILE A 139 10.11 1.03 -10.97
N TYR A 140 9.60 -0.04 -11.63
CA TYR A 140 10.42 -1.13 -12.18
C TYR A 140 10.62 -1.06 -13.69
N SER A 141 10.29 0.07 -14.33
CA SER A 141 10.36 0.25 -15.79
C SER A 141 11.78 0.11 -16.38
N LYS A 142 12.80 0.45 -15.59
CA LYS A 142 14.21 0.44 -16.01
C LYS A 142 14.97 -0.83 -15.64
N VAL A 143 14.32 -1.75 -14.92
CA VAL A 143 15.01 -2.94 -14.37
C VAL A 143 15.62 -3.81 -15.47
N ASP A 144 16.89 -4.13 -15.30
CA ASP A 144 17.58 -5.13 -16.12
C ASP A 144 17.29 -6.54 -15.61
N TRP A 145 16.29 -7.18 -16.22
CA TRP A 145 15.85 -8.53 -15.87
C TRP A 145 16.88 -9.61 -16.17
N SER A 146 17.91 -9.33 -16.98
CA SER A 146 18.99 -10.28 -17.29
C SER A 146 19.90 -10.59 -16.09
N ARG A 147 19.85 -9.77 -15.05
CA ARG A 147 20.59 -9.95 -13.79
C ARG A 147 20.07 -11.12 -12.95
N PHE A 148 18.84 -11.53 -13.17
CA PHE A 148 18.27 -12.67 -12.46
C PHE A 148 18.78 -14.01 -13.00
N LYS A 149 18.87 -15.01 -12.13
CA LYS A 149 19.14 -16.41 -12.50
C LYS A 149 18.00 -16.95 -13.35
N ASP A 150 18.29 -17.99 -14.13
CA ASP A 150 17.27 -18.67 -14.93
C ASP A 150 16.11 -19.16 -14.04
N GLY A 151 14.90 -19.00 -14.52
CA GLY A 151 13.67 -19.31 -13.78
C GLY A 151 13.07 -18.16 -12.98
N PHE A 152 13.77 -17.01 -12.87
CA PHE A 152 13.27 -15.79 -12.24
C PHE A 152 12.91 -14.75 -13.32
N ASP A 153 11.80 -14.96 -14.01
CA ASP A 153 11.25 -13.96 -14.91
C ASP A 153 10.55 -12.81 -14.16
N LYS A 154 10.18 -11.75 -14.89
CA LYS A 154 9.54 -10.55 -14.32
C LYS A 154 8.32 -10.89 -13.48
N GLU A 155 7.43 -11.75 -13.96
CA GLU A 155 6.19 -12.12 -13.29
C GLU A 155 6.46 -12.90 -12.00
N THR A 156 7.35 -13.89 -12.08
CA THR A 156 7.77 -14.70 -10.93
C THR A 156 8.37 -13.83 -9.83
N VAL A 157 9.26 -12.90 -10.17
CA VAL A 157 9.91 -12.01 -9.20
C VAL A 157 8.89 -11.08 -8.55
N HIS A 158 7.97 -10.48 -9.31
CA HIS A 158 6.93 -9.63 -8.75
C HIS A 158 6.00 -10.40 -7.82
N ASN A 159 5.59 -11.61 -8.19
CA ASN A 159 4.74 -12.45 -7.35
C ASN A 159 5.45 -12.84 -6.05
N LEU A 160 6.70 -13.25 -6.12
CA LEU A 160 7.51 -13.58 -4.93
C LEU A 160 7.68 -12.38 -4.01
N PHE A 161 7.95 -11.20 -4.56
CA PHE A 161 8.07 -9.97 -3.77
C PHE A 161 6.75 -9.59 -3.10
N ASN A 162 5.63 -9.70 -3.81
CA ASN A 162 4.30 -9.46 -3.26
C ASN A 162 3.96 -10.42 -2.12
N TRP A 163 4.21 -11.73 -2.31
CA TRP A 163 3.96 -12.73 -1.26
C TRP A 163 4.87 -12.51 -0.06
N PHE A 164 6.13 -12.19 -0.31
CA PHE A 164 7.10 -11.86 0.73
C PHE A 164 6.64 -10.62 1.54
N SER A 165 6.32 -9.52 0.87
CA SER A 165 5.89 -8.27 1.52
C SER A 165 4.62 -8.47 2.33
N THR A 166 3.62 -9.14 1.74
CA THR A 166 2.36 -9.50 2.40
C THR A 166 2.60 -10.39 3.61
N GLY A 167 3.46 -11.41 3.47
CA GLY A 167 3.83 -12.31 4.56
C GLY A 167 4.55 -11.60 5.70
N CYS A 168 5.49 -10.71 5.40
CA CYS A 168 6.19 -9.91 6.41
C CYS A 168 5.21 -9.01 7.18
N ILE A 169 4.35 -8.27 6.48
CA ILE A 169 3.35 -7.42 7.12
C ILE A 169 2.42 -8.25 8.00
N ALA A 170 1.86 -9.35 7.49
CA ALA A 170 0.92 -10.19 8.22
C ALA A 170 1.53 -10.86 9.45
N GLN A 171 2.79 -11.31 9.37
CA GLN A 171 3.47 -12.03 10.44
C GLN A 171 4.00 -11.09 11.51
N PHE A 172 4.70 -10.04 11.11
CA PHE A 172 5.44 -9.19 12.04
C PHE A 172 4.57 -8.11 12.69
N SER A 173 3.49 -7.66 12.03
CA SER A 173 2.57 -6.67 12.61
C SER A 173 1.90 -7.09 13.92
N GLN A 174 1.93 -8.39 14.23
CA GLN A 174 1.36 -8.91 15.48
C GLN A 174 2.30 -8.72 16.68
N THR A 175 3.60 -8.53 16.43
CA THR A 175 4.65 -8.54 17.48
C THR A 175 5.61 -7.36 17.39
N MET A 176 5.57 -6.58 16.33
CA MET A 176 6.50 -5.48 16.06
C MET A 176 5.77 -4.20 15.67
N GLU A 177 6.38 -3.07 15.99
CA GLU A 177 5.95 -1.77 15.47
C GLU A 177 6.29 -1.64 13.97
N SER A 178 5.57 -0.77 13.25
CA SER A 178 5.74 -0.58 11.80
C SER A 178 7.19 -0.37 11.36
N LYS A 179 7.95 0.46 12.09
CA LYS A 179 9.38 0.70 11.81
C LYS A 179 10.23 -0.57 11.87
N GLN A 180 9.95 -1.44 12.82
CA GLN A 180 10.65 -2.72 12.95
C GLN A 180 10.28 -3.67 11.81
N VAL A 181 9.01 -3.69 11.40
CA VAL A 181 8.55 -4.50 10.25
C VAL A 181 9.25 -4.06 8.96
N PHE A 182 9.33 -2.76 8.69
CA PHE A 182 10.05 -2.26 7.52
C PHE A 182 11.55 -2.59 7.55
N SER A 183 12.18 -2.51 8.73
CA SER A 183 13.59 -2.90 8.89
C SER A 183 13.82 -4.37 8.60
N GLU A 184 12.93 -5.26 9.06
CA GLU A 184 13.00 -6.69 8.74
C GLU A 184 12.75 -6.95 7.25
N MET A 185 11.81 -6.26 6.62
CA MET A 185 11.59 -6.36 5.17
C MET A 185 12.86 -6.01 4.39
N LEU A 186 13.56 -4.94 4.74
CA LEU A 186 14.81 -4.54 4.10
C LEU A 186 15.92 -5.56 4.32
N ARG A 187 15.99 -6.18 5.51
CA ARG A 187 16.96 -7.24 5.81
C ARG A 187 16.73 -8.47 4.93
N TYR A 188 15.49 -8.94 4.83
CA TYR A 188 15.15 -10.09 3.98
C TYR A 188 15.29 -9.80 2.49
N LEU A 189 15.00 -8.56 2.06
CA LEU A 189 15.18 -8.14 0.69
C LEU A 189 16.63 -8.33 0.21
N LYS A 190 17.63 -8.03 1.07
CA LYS A 190 19.04 -8.25 0.77
C LYS A 190 19.36 -9.74 0.56
N LEU A 191 18.86 -10.60 1.45
CA LEU A 191 19.03 -12.05 1.33
C LEU A 191 18.38 -12.58 0.03
N PHE A 192 17.23 -12.03 -0.34
CA PHE A 192 16.53 -12.42 -1.55
C PHE A 192 17.34 -12.05 -2.82
N LYS A 193 17.99 -10.88 -2.83
CA LYS A 193 18.92 -10.48 -3.88
C LYS A 193 20.05 -11.49 -4.06
N GLU A 194 20.73 -11.89 -2.99
CA GLU A 194 21.83 -12.86 -3.02
C GLU A 194 21.42 -14.22 -3.61
N VAL A 195 20.19 -14.64 -3.34
CA VAL A 195 19.68 -15.93 -3.81
C VAL A 195 19.26 -15.87 -5.28
N THR A 196 18.71 -14.76 -5.75
CA THR A 196 18.04 -14.67 -7.06
C THR A 196 18.91 -14.06 -8.17
N TYR A 197 19.85 -13.18 -7.83
CA TYR A 197 20.76 -12.60 -8.83
C TYR A 197 21.87 -13.55 -9.22
N LYS A 198 22.31 -13.46 -10.48
CA LYS A 198 23.53 -14.09 -10.95
C LYS A 198 24.73 -13.54 -10.16
N ALA A 199 25.72 -14.38 -9.91
CA ALA A 199 26.97 -13.91 -9.34
C ALA A 199 27.60 -12.89 -10.31
N GLU A 200 28.03 -11.75 -9.79
CA GLU A 200 28.82 -10.81 -10.59
C GLU A 200 30.09 -11.54 -11.06
N LYS A 201 30.31 -11.56 -12.36
CA LYS A 201 31.60 -12.05 -12.89
C LYS A 201 32.67 -11.03 -12.50
N ILE A 202 33.53 -11.41 -11.54
CA ILE A 202 34.73 -10.67 -11.16
C ILE A 202 35.68 -10.59 -12.35
#